data_8d7b2242fa418e2cee5ad5253baf1198
#
_entry.id   8d7b2242fa418e2cee5ad5253baf1198
#
_cell.length_a   1.000
_cell.length_b   1.000
_cell.length_c   1.000
_cell.angle_alpha   90.00
_cell.angle_beta   90.00
_cell.angle_gamma   90.00
#
_symmetry.space_group_name_H-M   'P 1'
#
loop_
_entity.id
_entity.type
_entity.pdbx_description
1 polymer ?
#
loop_
_entity_poly.entity_id
_entity_poly.type
_entity_poly.pdbx_seq_one_letter_code
_entity_poly.pdbx_strand_id
1 'polypeptide(L)'
;MSTETIGEKLRHLREQNELPLRKVAALLDIDVAILSKMERGERRLTKEVVLKLAEIYSHNADDVLVSFLSDKIMYEIQDEDLGEKALKVTEQRVKYLKANKSK
;
A
#
# COMPACT_ATOMS: atom_id res chain seq x y z
N MET A 1 -14.93 8.33 1.04
CA MET A 1 -13.94 7.34 0.63
C MET A 1 -12.58 7.98 0.48
N SER A 2 -11.57 7.38 1.03
CA SER A 2 -10.22 7.94 0.93
C SER A 2 -9.63 7.69 -0.46
N THR A 3 -9.07 8.73 -1.08
CA THR A 3 -8.31 8.62 -2.32
C THR A 3 -6.80 8.60 -2.03
N GLU A 4 -6.47 8.42 -0.77
CA GLU A 4 -5.11 8.42 -0.27
C GLU A 4 -4.30 7.26 -0.85
N THR A 5 -3.08 7.56 -1.33
CA THR A 5 -2.16 6.50 -1.76
C THR A 5 -1.60 5.78 -0.54
N ILE A 6 -1.02 4.60 -0.77
CA ILE A 6 -0.34 3.88 0.32
C ILE A 6 0.79 4.71 0.92
N GLY A 7 1.54 5.43 0.08
CA GLY A 7 2.63 6.30 0.56
C GLY A 7 2.12 7.41 1.47
N GLU A 8 1.05 8.08 1.07
CA GLU A 8 0.41 9.12 1.88
C GLU A 8 -0.13 8.56 3.19
N LYS A 9 -0.76 7.39 3.14
CA LYS A 9 -1.29 6.72 4.31
C LYS A 9 -0.17 6.40 5.30
N LEU A 10 0.94 5.86 4.83
CA LEU A 10 2.09 5.54 5.67
C LEU A 10 2.70 6.79 6.29
N ARG A 11 2.75 7.88 5.53
CA ARG A 11 3.22 9.16 6.04
C ARG A 11 2.32 9.65 7.18
N HIS A 12 1.00 9.60 7.00
CA HIS A 12 0.06 10.03 8.03
C HIS A 12 0.20 9.18 9.30
N LEU A 13 0.38 7.86 9.15
CA LEU A 13 0.61 6.98 10.28
C LEU A 13 1.90 7.33 11.01
N ARG A 14 2.96 7.64 10.25
CA ARG A 14 4.23 8.07 10.84
C ARG A 14 4.05 9.35 11.65
N GLU A 15 3.37 10.34 11.05
CA GLU A 15 3.12 11.61 11.71
C GLU A 15 2.25 11.46 12.96
N GLN A 16 1.23 10.60 12.91
CA GLN A 16 0.39 10.31 14.06
C GLN A 16 1.18 9.66 15.20
N ASN A 17 2.22 8.92 14.88
CA ASN A 17 3.10 8.31 15.88
C ASN A 17 4.26 9.25 16.27
N GLU A 18 4.27 10.47 15.74
CA GLU A 18 5.29 11.49 16.01
C GLU A 18 6.72 10.98 15.76
N LEU A 19 6.87 10.17 14.70
CA LEU A 19 8.18 9.61 14.34
C LEU A 19 8.79 10.38 13.17
N PRO A 20 10.03 10.89 13.32
CA PRO A 20 10.71 11.53 12.19
C PRO A 20 11.16 10.49 11.17
N LEU A 21 11.28 10.93 9.91
CA LEU A 21 11.71 10.04 8.81
C LEU A 21 12.98 9.27 9.14
N ARG A 22 13.98 9.96 9.67
CA ARG A 22 15.30 9.35 9.94
C ARG A 22 15.21 8.18 10.93
N LYS A 23 14.30 8.29 11.91
CA LYS A 23 14.14 7.23 12.90
C LYS A 23 13.52 5.99 12.29
N VAL A 24 12.49 6.18 11.47
CA VAL A 24 11.82 5.07 10.79
C VAL A 24 12.74 4.43 9.76
N ALA A 25 13.48 5.25 9.01
CA ALA A 25 14.46 4.74 8.05
C ALA A 25 15.51 3.87 8.74
N ALA A 26 15.98 4.29 9.92
CA ALA A 26 16.94 3.51 10.71
C ALA A 26 16.34 2.17 11.15
N LEU A 27 15.07 2.17 11.57
CA LEU A 27 14.40 0.93 11.96
C LEU A 27 14.23 -0.04 10.79
N LEU A 28 14.10 0.50 9.56
CA LEU A 28 13.99 -0.31 8.35
C LEU A 28 15.36 -0.65 7.76
N ASP A 29 16.42 -0.07 8.28
CA ASP A 29 17.78 -0.19 7.75
C ASP A 29 17.87 0.25 6.29
N ILE A 30 17.26 1.40 5.97
CA ILE A 30 17.30 2.00 4.66
C ILE A 30 17.68 3.47 4.75
N ASP A 31 18.09 4.06 3.62
CA ASP A 31 18.40 5.46 3.53
C ASP A 31 17.15 6.32 3.72
N VAL A 32 17.28 7.43 4.45
CA VAL A 32 16.18 8.39 4.67
C VAL A 32 15.58 8.87 3.34
N ALA A 33 16.42 9.12 2.34
CA ALA A 33 15.94 9.56 1.03
C ALA A 33 15.06 8.51 0.36
N ILE A 34 15.36 7.24 0.56
CA ILE A 34 14.56 6.14 0.02
C ILE A 34 13.18 6.11 0.67
N LEU A 35 13.12 6.23 1.99
CA LEU A 35 11.84 6.26 2.70
C LEU A 35 11.00 7.47 2.28
N SER A 36 11.64 8.64 2.16
CA SER A 36 10.96 9.85 1.71
C SER A 36 10.33 9.65 0.32
N LYS A 37 11.08 9.04 -0.60
CA LYS A 37 10.59 8.74 -1.96
C LYS A 37 9.44 7.75 -1.92
N MET A 38 9.48 6.76 -1.05
CA MET A 38 8.38 5.80 -0.88
C MET A 38 7.09 6.50 -0.44
N GLU A 39 7.20 7.43 0.52
CA GLU A 39 6.03 8.19 0.98
C GLU A 39 5.45 9.09 -0.10
N ARG A 40 6.29 9.60 -0.99
CA ARG A 40 5.85 10.47 -2.10
C ARG A 40 5.42 9.70 -3.35
N GLY A 41 5.50 8.37 -3.33
CA GLY A 41 5.14 7.55 -4.47
C GLY A 41 6.19 7.52 -5.57
N GLU A 42 7.41 8.00 -5.31
CA GLU A 42 8.51 8.05 -6.27
C GLU A 42 9.37 6.81 -6.24
N ARG A 43 9.15 5.93 -5.28
CA ARG A 43 9.83 4.65 -5.16
C ARG A 43 8.83 3.60 -4.74
N ARG A 44 8.88 2.45 -5.39
CA ARG A 44 7.95 1.34 -5.07
C ARG A 44 8.19 0.79 -3.68
N LEU A 45 7.09 0.55 -2.99
CA LEU A 45 7.08 -0.19 -1.75
C LEU A 45 7.03 -1.68 -2.06
N THR A 46 7.62 -2.49 -1.18
CA THR A 46 7.46 -3.93 -1.23
C THR A 46 6.49 -4.35 -0.13
N LYS A 47 5.87 -5.51 -0.29
CA LYS A 47 4.98 -6.05 0.73
C LYS A 47 5.70 -6.16 2.08
N GLU A 48 6.96 -6.61 2.05
CA GLU A 48 7.77 -6.76 3.26
C GLU A 48 7.92 -5.44 4.02
N VAL A 49 8.26 -4.35 3.29
CA VAL A 49 8.43 -3.02 3.89
C VAL A 49 7.11 -2.52 4.45
N VAL A 50 6.01 -2.72 3.72
CA VAL A 50 4.68 -2.30 4.17
C VAL A 50 4.30 -2.99 5.48
N LEU A 51 4.57 -4.29 5.59
CA LEU A 51 4.30 -5.05 6.81
C LEU A 51 5.16 -4.58 7.98
N LYS A 52 6.43 -4.29 7.74
CA LYS A 52 7.33 -3.76 8.78
C LYS A 52 6.86 -2.39 9.26
N LEU A 53 6.42 -1.54 8.34
CA LEU A 53 5.90 -0.22 8.70
C LEU A 53 4.61 -0.33 9.52
N ALA A 54 3.72 -1.25 9.16
CA ALA A 54 2.51 -1.49 9.96
C ALA A 54 2.87 -1.87 11.40
N GLU A 55 3.88 -2.70 11.57
CA GLU A 55 4.37 -3.08 12.89
C GLU A 55 4.95 -1.89 13.64
N ILE A 56 5.81 -1.10 12.98
CA ILE A 56 6.44 0.09 13.58
C ILE A 56 5.36 1.08 14.06
N TYR A 57 4.32 1.26 13.26
CA TYR A 57 3.24 2.21 13.56
C TYR A 57 2.11 1.61 14.41
N SER A 58 2.24 0.36 14.84
CA SER A 58 1.22 -0.36 15.61
C SER A 58 -0.15 -0.27 14.93
N HIS A 59 -0.16 -0.44 13.61
CA HIS A 59 -1.35 -0.33 12.79
C HIS A 59 -1.72 -1.69 12.21
N ASN A 60 -3.02 -1.88 11.95
CA ASN A 60 -3.54 -3.13 11.39
C ASN A 60 -2.87 -3.43 10.05
N ALA A 61 -2.21 -4.59 9.96
CA ALA A 61 -1.48 -5.00 8.75
C ALA A 61 -2.41 -5.16 7.54
N ASP A 62 -3.60 -5.71 7.75
CA ASP A 62 -4.55 -5.92 6.65
C ASP A 62 -4.98 -4.59 6.01
N ASP A 63 -5.17 -3.56 6.84
CA ASP A 63 -5.57 -2.24 6.35
C ASP A 63 -4.52 -1.65 5.42
N VAL A 64 -3.24 -1.70 5.81
CA VAL A 64 -2.17 -1.18 4.94
C VAL A 64 -1.94 -2.07 3.72
N LEU A 65 -2.12 -3.39 3.85
CA LEU A 65 -2.00 -4.30 2.72
C LEU A 65 -3.09 -4.06 1.68
N VAL A 66 -4.31 -3.80 2.11
CA VAL A 66 -5.41 -3.47 1.18
C VAL A 66 -5.05 -2.21 0.40
N SER A 67 -4.57 -1.17 1.07
CA SER A 67 -4.14 0.06 0.41
C SER A 67 -2.99 -0.18 -0.57
N PHE A 68 -2.02 -1.00 -0.16
CA PHE A 68 -0.87 -1.36 -1.00
C PHE A 68 -1.32 -2.08 -2.28
N LEU A 69 -2.20 -3.06 -2.15
CA LEU A 69 -2.71 -3.82 -3.29
C LEU A 69 -3.60 -2.95 -4.18
N SER A 70 -4.40 -2.07 -3.57
CA SER A 70 -5.24 -1.12 -4.31
C SER A 70 -4.40 -0.21 -5.18
N ASP A 71 -3.27 0.28 -4.66
CA ASP A 71 -2.36 1.13 -5.44
C ASP A 71 -1.79 0.37 -6.65
N LYS A 72 -1.46 -0.91 -6.47
CA LYS A 72 -0.97 -1.73 -7.59
C LYS A 72 -2.02 -1.86 -8.70
N ILE A 73 -3.27 -2.08 -8.31
CA ILE A 73 -4.38 -2.17 -9.26
C ILE A 73 -4.57 -0.83 -9.97
N MET A 74 -4.58 0.27 -9.22
CA MET A 74 -4.71 1.62 -9.78
C MET A 74 -3.60 1.92 -10.79
N TYR A 75 -2.36 1.55 -10.45
CA TYR A 75 -1.23 1.77 -11.35
C TYR A 75 -1.46 1.10 -12.71
N GLU A 76 -2.04 -0.10 -12.71
CA GLU A 76 -2.27 -0.85 -13.94
C GLU A 76 -3.41 -0.28 -14.79
N ILE A 77 -4.43 0.32 -14.16
CA ILE A 77 -5.66 0.69 -14.89
C ILE A 77 -5.92 2.18 -14.99
N GLN A 78 -5.20 3.02 -14.23
CA GLN A 78 -5.54 4.44 -14.10
C GLN A 78 -5.56 5.21 -15.43
N ASP A 79 -4.72 4.83 -16.39
CA ASP A 79 -4.62 5.49 -17.68
C ASP A 79 -5.36 4.74 -18.81
N GLU A 80 -6.14 3.71 -18.44
CA GLU A 80 -6.86 2.90 -19.41
C GLU A 80 -8.34 3.28 -19.46
N ASP A 81 -8.87 3.52 -20.65
CA ASP A 81 -10.29 3.85 -20.83
C ASP A 81 -11.20 2.72 -20.31
N LEU A 82 -10.75 1.49 -20.44
CA LEU A 82 -11.53 0.30 -20.02
C LEU A 82 -11.17 -0.18 -18.62
N GLY A 83 -10.40 0.62 -17.87
CA GLY A 83 -9.91 0.24 -16.54
C GLY A 83 -11.01 -0.12 -15.56
N GLU A 84 -12.06 0.70 -15.48
CA GLU A 84 -13.18 0.43 -14.57
C GLU A 84 -13.92 -0.85 -14.93
N LYS A 85 -14.13 -1.07 -16.22
CA LYS A 85 -14.79 -2.29 -16.70
C LYS A 85 -13.94 -3.52 -16.41
N ALA A 86 -12.63 -3.41 -16.63
CA ALA A 86 -11.69 -4.50 -16.33
C ALA A 86 -11.69 -4.81 -14.83
N LEU A 87 -11.77 -3.79 -13.98
CA LEU A 87 -11.83 -3.97 -12.53
C LEU A 87 -13.06 -4.77 -12.12
N LYS A 88 -14.22 -4.46 -12.68
CA LYS A 88 -15.46 -5.19 -12.38
C LYS A 88 -15.37 -6.66 -12.76
N VAL A 89 -14.79 -6.95 -13.92
CA VAL A 89 -14.56 -8.32 -14.38
C VAL A 89 -13.60 -9.03 -13.41
N THR A 90 -12.56 -8.34 -13.00
CA THR A 90 -11.55 -8.89 -12.07
C THR A 90 -12.19 -9.25 -10.73
N GLU A 91 -13.08 -8.41 -10.21
CA GLU A 91 -13.81 -8.70 -8.97
C GLU A 91 -14.54 -10.03 -9.05
N GLN A 92 -15.23 -10.27 -10.16
CA GLN A 92 -15.97 -11.53 -10.37
C GLN A 92 -15.02 -12.72 -10.39
N ARG A 93 -13.87 -12.56 -11.04
CA ARG A 93 -12.87 -13.63 -11.12
C ARG A 93 -12.27 -13.94 -9.74
N VAL A 94 -12.02 -12.91 -8.94
CA VAL A 94 -11.52 -13.09 -7.58
C VAL A 94 -12.52 -13.86 -6.73
N LYS A 95 -13.80 -13.50 -6.81
CA LYS A 95 -14.87 -14.19 -6.08
C LYS A 95 -14.98 -15.64 -6.51
N TYR A 96 -14.87 -15.91 -7.80
CA TYR A 96 -14.90 -17.26 -8.35
C TYR A 96 -13.75 -18.10 -7.82
N LEU A 97 -12.52 -17.56 -7.83
CA LEU A 97 -11.34 -18.26 -7.32
C LEU A 97 -11.47 -18.57 -5.82
N LYS A 98 -12.00 -17.63 -5.06
CA LYS A 98 -12.21 -17.81 -3.63
C LYS A 98 -13.22 -18.92 -3.35
N ALA A 99 -14.32 -18.94 -4.07
CA ALA A 99 -15.35 -19.98 -3.93
C ALA A 99 -14.77 -21.36 -4.23
N ASN A 100 -13.93 -21.47 -5.26
CA ASN A 100 -13.30 -22.74 -5.63
C ASN A 100 -12.26 -23.21 -4.62
N LYS A 101 -11.54 -22.27 -4.01
CA LYS A 101 -10.55 -22.60 -2.96
C LYS A 101 -11.21 -23.10 -1.68
N SER A 102 -12.45 -22.74 -1.45
CA SER A 102 -13.20 -23.13 -0.25
C SER A 102 -13.73 -24.56 -0.28
N LYS A 103 -13.55 -25.25 -1.39
CA LYS A 103 -14.05 -26.63 -1.55
C LYS A 103 -12.99 -27.67 -1.17
#